data_8108a70882f5e08312d83a858bd07a3b
#
_entry.id   8108a70882f5e08312d83a858bd07a3b
#
_cell.length_a   1.000
_cell.length_b   1.000
_cell.length_c   1.000
_cell.angle_alpha   90.00
_cell.angle_beta   90.00
_cell.angle_gamma   90.00
#
_symmetry.space_group_name_H-M   'P 1'
#
loop_
_entity.id
_entity.type
_entity.pdbx_description
1 polymer ?
#
loop_
_entity_poly.entity_id
_entity_poly.type
_entity_poly.pdbx_seq_one_letter_code
_entity_poly.pdbx_strand_id
1 'polypeptide(L)'
;MQHAVGAPLPPPQGPGSGPVGWTHQAQRLGPAGPPPSTPPMPQGWSGTAPQHAPAPVSRETTGHVQLPPGGPVPMPAPPAGSGTGSATLAVLLIGPAGAGKTTVAKLWASRRRVPTAHVSLDDVREWVCSGFADPQAGWNDHSEAQYRLARRTCGFAARNFLANGISCILDDAVFPDRPVVGLGGWKRHVGPGLLPVVLLPGLEIVLERNAARSGNRRLSDEEVARIHGRMAGWYGSGLPIIDNSAYDVETTARVLDDILARSIASPPAW
;
A
#
# COMPACT_ATOMS: atom_id res chain seq x y z
N MET A 1 34.32 15.79 -57.55
CA MET A 1 33.24 16.80 -57.31
C MET A 1 32.61 16.48 -55.97
N GLN A 2 32.97 17.23 -54.95
CA GLN A 2 32.46 17.02 -53.59
C GLN A 2 31.27 17.97 -53.41
N HIS A 3 30.08 17.41 -53.14
CA HIS A 3 28.92 18.19 -52.79
C HIS A 3 28.94 18.47 -51.28
N ALA A 4 29.14 19.71 -50.91
CA ALA A 4 29.01 20.18 -49.54
C ALA A 4 27.48 20.19 -49.20
N VAL A 5 27.10 19.42 -48.15
CA VAL A 5 25.76 19.45 -47.55
C VAL A 5 25.76 20.56 -46.53
N GLY A 6 24.96 21.61 -46.79
CA GLY A 6 24.81 22.76 -45.91
C GLY A 6 24.13 22.40 -44.61
N ALA A 7 24.60 22.97 -43.48
CA ALA A 7 23.99 22.86 -42.18
C ALA A 7 22.59 23.44 -42.12
N PRO A 8 21.66 22.86 -41.34
CA PRO A 8 20.30 23.41 -41.22
C PRO A 8 20.31 24.73 -40.44
N LEU A 9 19.51 25.69 -40.93
CA LEU A 9 19.30 26.99 -40.32
C LEU A 9 18.54 26.86 -38.99
N PRO A 10 18.84 27.68 -37.97
CA PRO A 10 18.08 27.71 -36.74
C PRO A 10 16.67 28.25 -36.96
N PRO A 11 15.67 27.81 -36.17
CA PRO A 11 14.29 28.27 -36.34
C PRO A 11 14.16 29.76 -35.99
N PRO A 12 13.18 30.50 -36.60
CA PRO A 12 12.97 31.90 -36.31
C PRO A 12 12.48 32.12 -34.89
N GLN A 13 13.11 33.07 -34.20
CA GLN A 13 12.65 33.56 -32.90
C GLN A 13 11.37 34.39 -33.10
N GLY A 14 10.26 33.90 -32.56
CA GLY A 14 9.00 34.65 -32.47
C GLY A 14 9.07 35.74 -31.39
N PRO A 15 8.26 36.80 -31.46
CA PRO A 15 8.25 37.90 -30.52
C PRO A 15 7.86 37.40 -29.11
N GLY A 16 8.62 37.80 -28.12
CA GLY A 16 8.47 37.40 -26.74
C GLY A 16 7.10 37.75 -26.15
N SER A 17 6.43 36.71 -25.67
CA SER A 17 5.30 36.85 -24.74
C SER A 17 5.91 36.72 -23.33
N GLY A 18 5.92 37.81 -22.58
CA GLY A 18 6.34 37.82 -21.18
C GLY A 18 5.45 36.94 -20.29
N PRO A 19 5.92 36.54 -19.12
CA PRO A 19 5.17 35.66 -18.23
C PRO A 19 3.89 36.37 -17.77
N VAL A 20 2.74 35.74 -18.02
CA VAL A 20 1.45 36.16 -17.47
C VAL A 20 1.50 35.82 -15.98
N GLY A 21 1.78 36.85 -15.17
CA GLY A 21 1.73 36.75 -13.73
C GLY A 21 0.29 36.49 -13.27
N TRP A 22 0.10 35.40 -12.57
CA TRP A 22 -1.12 35.14 -11.80
C TRP A 22 -1.11 36.08 -10.60
N THR A 23 -1.75 37.23 -10.74
CA THR A 23 -2.03 38.10 -9.61
C THR A 23 -3.17 37.48 -8.81
N HIS A 24 -2.83 36.89 -7.67
CA HIS A 24 -3.80 36.60 -6.63
C HIS A 24 -4.37 37.92 -6.11
N GLN A 25 -5.58 38.21 -6.51
CA GLN A 25 -6.38 39.30 -5.95
C GLN A 25 -6.74 38.89 -4.51
N ALA A 26 -5.98 39.38 -3.54
CA ALA A 26 -6.30 39.25 -2.15
C ALA A 26 -7.59 40.04 -1.87
N GLN A 27 -8.71 39.34 -1.73
CA GLN A 27 -9.92 39.92 -1.18
C GLN A 27 -9.65 40.35 0.27
N ARG A 28 -9.69 41.63 0.51
CA ARG A 28 -9.67 42.21 1.87
C ARG A 28 -10.90 41.69 2.61
N LEU A 29 -10.67 40.83 3.59
CA LEU A 29 -11.69 40.53 4.59
C LEU A 29 -11.94 41.77 5.43
N GLY A 30 -13.17 42.26 5.39
CA GLY A 30 -13.66 43.29 6.29
C GLY A 30 -13.68 42.81 7.74
N PRO A 31 -13.79 43.72 8.74
CA PRO A 31 -13.68 43.34 10.14
C PRO A 31 -14.80 42.38 10.55
N ALA A 32 -14.40 41.35 11.29
CA ALA A 32 -15.27 40.29 11.81
C ALA A 32 -16.39 40.92 12.71
N GLY A 33 -17.64 40.61 12.37
CA GLY A 33 -18.79 40.87 13.20
C GLY A 33 -18.76 39.97 14.47
N PRO A 34 -19.50 40.36 15.52
CA PRO A 34 -19.52 39.62 16.79
C PRO A 34 -20.10 38.20 16.60
N PRO A 35 -19.67 37.22 17.41
CA PRO A 35 -20.11 35.83 17.29
C PRO A 35 -21.62 35.71 17.62
N PRO A 36 -22.32 34.76 16.98
CA PRO A 36 -23.73 34.53 17.23
C PRO A 36 -23.93 33.97 18.65
N SER A 37 -24.94 34.55 19.33
CA SER A 37 -25.39 34.19 20.68
C SER A 37 -25.86 32.72 20.71
N THR A 38 -25.40 31.97 21.70
CA THR A 38 -25.88 30.64 22.03
C THR A 38 -27.35 30.64 22.40
N PRO A 39 -28.19 29.71 21.93
CA PRO A 39 -29.56 29.57 22.37
C PRO A 39 -29.62 29.02 23.82
N PRO A 40 -30.62 29.41 24.63
CA PRO A 40 -30.74 28.96 26.00
C PRO A 40 -31.14 27.48 26.09
N MET A 41 -30.47 26.73 26.97
CA MET A 41 -30.84 25.37 27.33
C MET A 41 -32.17 25.35 28.09
N PRO A 42 -33.07 24.38 27.85
CA PRO A 42 -34.23 24.18 28.68
C PRO A 42 -33.84 23.61 30.07
N GLN A 43 -34.21 24.31 31.12
CA GLN A 43 -34.18 23.82 32.49
C GLN A 43 -35.34 22.82 32.71
N GLY A 44 -35.02 21.74 33.40
CA GLY A 44 -36.00 20.96 34.10
C GLY A 44 -36.02 19.47 33.80
N TRP A 45 -35.24 18.72 34.53
CA TRP A 45 -35.68 17.42 35.05
C TRP A 45 -34.96 17.09 36.35
N SER A 46 -35.69 17.29 37.46
CA SER A 46 -35.37 16.78 38.79
C SER A 46 -35.76 15.31 38.81
N GLY A 47 -34.76 14.42 38.73
CA GLY A 47 -34.95 12.98 38.92
C GLY A 47 -34.07 12.51 40.07
N THR A 48 -34.71 12.14 41.16
CA THR A 48 -34.14 11.61 42.40
C THR A 48 -33.34 10.33 42.13
N ALA A 49 -32.05 10.33 42.47
CA ALA A 49 -31.21 9.15 42.42
C ALA A 49 -31.45 8.25 43.64
N PRO A 50 -31.60 6.94 43.50
CA PRO A 50 -31.56 6.05 44.63
C PRO A 50 -30.11 5.83 45.09
N GLN A 51 -29.85 6.06 46.37
CA GLN A 51 -28.62 5.75 47.06
C GLN A 51 -28.48 4.21 47.18
N HIS A 52 -27.52 3.62 46.48
CA HIS A 52 -27.04 2.30 46.83
C HIS A 52 -25.74 2.42 47.64
N ALA A 53 -25.80 1.88 48.84
CA ALA A 53 -24.68 1.75 49.76
C ALA A 53 -23.58 0.86 49.14
N PRO A 54 -22.28 1.14 49.39
CA PRO A 54 -21.21 0.27 48.91
C PRO A 54 -21.14 -1.03 49.71
N ALA A 55 -21.12 -2.16 49.01
CA ALA A 55 -20.86 -3.47 49.57
C ALA A 55 -19.38 -3.58 50.02
N PRO A 56 -19.12 -4.31 51.09
CA PRO A 56 -17.74 -4.45 51.62
C PRO A 56 -16.83 -5.21 50.67
N VAL A 57 -15.65 -4.65 50.37
CA VAL A 57 -14.56 -5.29 49.62
C VAL A 57 -13.96 -6.38 50.50
N SER A 58 -14.22 -7.64 50.14
CA SER A 58 -13.49 -8.76 50.72
C SER A 58 -12.10 -8.78 50.05
N ARG A 59 -11.06 -8.51 50.88
CA ARG A 59 -9.68 -8.81 50.58
C ARG A 59 -9.47 -10.31 50.77
N GLU A 60 -8.59 -10.81 49.89
CA GLU A 60 -7.94 -12.12 49.89
C GLU A 60 -8.63 -13.19 49.05
N THR A 61 -8.00 -13.46 47.89
CA THR A 61 -7.35 -14.76 47.68
C THR A 61 -6.40 -14.62 46.47
N THR A 62 -5.11 -14.64 46.74
CA THR A 62 -4.09 -15.00 45.77
C THR A 62 -4.25 -16.49 45.45
N GLY A 63 -5.17 -16.79 44.58
CA GLY A 63 -5.29 -18.12 43.98
C GLY A 63 -4.21 -18.30 42.93
N HIS A 64 -3.12 -18.99 43.27
CA HIS A 64 -2.24 -19.58 42.25
C HIS A 64 -3.07 -20.53 41.42
N VAL A 65 -3.47 -20.12 40.21
CA VAL A 65 -3.99 -21.04 39.19
C VAL A 65 -2.81 -21.87 38.72
N GLN A 66 -2.72 -23.12 39.23
CA GLN A 66 -1.80 -24.12 38.70
C GLN A 66 -2.23 -24.42 37.27
N LEU A 67 -1.43 -23.93 36.29
CA LEU A 67 -1.60 -24.32 34.90
C LEU A 67 -1.26 -25.82 34.77
N PRO A 68 -2.09 -26.64 34.11
CA PRO A 68 -1.75 -28.03 33.84
C PRO A 68 -0.49 -28.10 32.97
N PRO A 69 0.37 -29.15 33.14
CA PRO A 69 1.63 -29.26 32.41
C PRO A 69 1.40 -29.33 30.92
N GLY A 70 2.18 -28.53 30.20
CA GLY A 70 2.06 -28.11 28.81
C GLY A 70 1.90 -29.24 27.78
N GLY A 71 0.73 -29.26 27.19
CA GLY A 71 0.59 -29.65 25.80
C GLY A 71 0.49 -28.35 24.91
N PRO A 72 0.78 -28.42 23.62
CA PRO A 72 0.55 -27.28 22.75
C PRO A 72 -0.92 -26.87 22.88
N VAL A 73 -1.17 -25.64 23.35
CA VAL A 73 -2.54 -25.09 23.35
C VAL A 73 -2.99 -25.05 21.91
N PRO A 74 -4.04 -25.79 21.50
CA PRO A 74 -4.56 -25.66 20.16
C PRO A 74 -5.04 -24.22 20.02
N MET A 75 -4.40 -23.46 19.11
CA MET A 75 -4.97 -22.18 18.72
C MET A 75 -6.37 -22.43 18.19
N PRO A 76 -7.40 -21.70 18.64
CA PRO A 76 -8.73 -21.81 18.08
C PRO A 76 -8.62 -21.68 16.56
N ALA A 77 -9.12 -22.69 15.84
CA ALA A 77 -9.25 -22.57 14.41
C ALA A 77 -10.07 -21.29 14.11
N PRO A 78 -9.64 -20.45 13.18
CA PRO A 78 -10.41 -19.27 12.83
C PRO A 78 -11.82 -19.73 12.43
N PRO A 79 -12.87 -19.01 12.86
CA PRO A 79 -14.24 -19.41 12.56
C PRO A 79 -14.39 -19.57 11.05
N ALA A 80 -14.95 -20.72 10.62
CA ALA A 80 -15.19 -21.03 9.23
C ALA A 80 -16.07 -19.91 8.63
N GLY A 81 -15.49 -19.08 7.75
CA GLY A 81 -16.15 -17.93 7.15
C GLY A 81 -15.46 -16.58 7.35
N SER A 82 -14.32 -16.54 8.03
CA SER A 82 -13.59 -15.30 8.34
C SER A 82 -12.55 -14.91 7.28
N GLY A 83 -12.96 -14.81 6.02
CA GLY A 83 -12.19 -14.02 5.06
C GLY A 83 -12.27 -12.51 5.39
N THR A 84 -11.63 -11.67 4.59
CA THR A 84 -11.68 -10.21 4.75
C THR A 84 -13.10 -9.61 4.66
N GLY A 85 -14.08 -10.40 4.26
CA GLY A 85 -15.52 -10.09 4.30
C GLY A 85 -15.87 -8.80 3.55
N SER A 86 -16.60 -7.92 4.25
CA SER A 86 -17.04 -6.61 3.73
C SER A 86 -16.14 -5.44 4.14
N ALA A 87 -14.99 -5.69 4.75
CA ALA A 87 -14.09 -4.63 5.18
C ALA A 87 -13.50 -3.86 3.98
N THR A 88 -13.49 -2.53 4.06
CA THR A 88 -12.76 -1.69 3.10
C THR A 88 -11.28 -1.67 3.49
N LEU A 89 -10.42 -2.10 2.58
CA LEU A 89 -9.01 -2.35 2.85
C LEU A 89 -8.09 -1.61 1.87
N ALA A 90 -6.95 -1.18 2.40
CA ALA A 90 -5.79 -0.80 1.61
C ALA A 90 -4.71 -1.88 1.79
N VAL A 91 -4.35 -2.57 0.72
CA VAL A 91 -3.36 -3.65 0.73
C VAL A 91 -2.16 -3.27 -0.13
N LEU A 92 -0.95 -3.56 0.33
CA LEU A 92 0.27 -3.45 -0.47
C LEU A 92 0.92 -4.83 -0.61
N LEU A 93 0.89 -5.37 -1.81
CA LEU A 93 1.54 -6.64 -2.14
C LEU A 93 2.97 -6.37 -2.60
N ILE A 94 3.94 -6.78 -1.81
CA ILE A 94 5.37 -6.55 -2.01
C ILE A 94 6.02 -7.81 -2.56
N GLY A 95 7.02 -7.69 -3.43
CA GLY A 95 7.80 -8.86 -3.88
C GLY A 95 8.63 -8.57 -5.12
N PRO A 96 9.56 -9.48 -5.49
CA PRO A 96 10.39 -9.33 -6.67
C PRO A 96 9.61 -9.43 -7.98
N ALA A 97 10.26 -9.06 -9.08
CA ALA A 97 9.76 -9.39 -10.41
C ALA A 97 9.60 -10.91 -10.52
N GLY A 98 8.53 -11.40 -11.12
CA GLY A 98 8.25 -12.86 -11.19
C GLY A 98 7.55 -13.45 -9.96
N ALA A 99 7.40 -12.75 -8.84
CA ALA A 99 6.70 -13.27 -7.66
C ALA A 99 5.19 -13.54 -7.88
N GLY A 100 4.59 -13.01 -8.93
CA GLY A 100 3.17 -13.19 -9.23
C GLY A 100 2.25 -12.13 -8.62
N LYS A 101 2.79 -11.03 -8.08
CA LYS A 101 2.03 -9.96 -7.40
C LYS A 101 0.79 -9.50 -8.16
N THR A 102 0.98 -9.03 -9.38
CA THR A 102 -0.10 -8.45 -10.20
C THR A 102 -1.20 -9.47 -10.50
N THR A 103 -0.83 -10.74 -10.78
CA THR A 103 -1.79 -11.80 -11.05
C THR A 103 -2.61 -12.15 -9.81
N VAL A 104 -1.95 -12.31 -8.67
CA VAL A 104 -2.60 -12.59 -7.38
C VAL A 104 -3.48 -11.42 -6.96
N ALA A 105 -2.98 -10.18 -7.08
CA ALA A 105 -3.73 -8.98 -6.73
C ALA A 105 -5.02 -8.83 -7.56
N LYS A 106 -4.94 -9.04 -8.87
CA LYS A 106 -6.11 -9.02 -9.77
C LYS A 106 -7.14 -10.08 -9.40
N LEU A 107 -6.68 -11.31 -9.17
CA LEU A 107 -7.59 -12.39 -8.79
C LEU A 107 -8.24 -12.14 -7.43
N TRP A 108 -7.45 -11.76 -6.42
CA TRP A 108 -7.99 -11.44 -5.10
C TRP A 108 -9.00 -10.29 -5.17
N ALA A 109 -8.68 -9.21 -5.87
CA ALA A 109 -9.57 -8.06 -6.04
C ALA A 109 -10.90 -8.45 -6.70
N SER A 110 -10.86 -9.30 -7.73
CA SER A 110 -12.05 -9.74 -8.46
C SER A 110 -13.00 -10.65 -7.64
N ARG A 111 -12.49 -11.28 -6.59
CA ARG A 111 -13.25 -12.19 -5.71
C ARG A 111 -13.82 -11.54 -4.46
N ARG A 112 -13.45 -10.29 -4.22
CA ARG A 112 -13.95 -9.54 -3.06
C ARG A 112 -15.45 -9.31 -3.15
N ARG A 113 -16.11 -9.36 -1.99
CA ARG A 113 -17.55 -9.04 -1.89
C ARG A 113 -17.85 -7.55 -1.93
N VAL A 114 -16.82 -6.71 -1.77
CA VAL A 114 -16.90 -5.25 -1.84
C VAL A 114 -16.14 -4.76 -3.06
N PRO A 115 -16.51 -3.63 -3.65
CA PRO A 115 -15.76 -3.02 -4.74
C PRO A 115 -14.28 -2.89 -4.36
N THR A 116 -13.40 -3.42 -5.21
CA THR A 116 -11.97 -3.46 -4.95
C THR A 116 -11.21 -3.13 -6.22
N ALA A 117 -10.39 -2.08 -6.17
CA ALA A 117 -9.52 -1.67 -7.25
C ALA A 117 -8.13 -2.34 -7.11
N HIS A 118 -7.55 -2.75 -8.24
CA HIS A 118 -6.14 -3.11 -8.32
C HIS A 118 -5.37 -1.99 -9.01
N VAL A 119 -4.26 -1.55 -8.39
CA VAL A 119 -3.38 -0.50 -8.91
C VAL A 119 -1.94 -1.02 -8.92
N SER A 120 -1.44 -1.38 -10.10
CA SER A 120 -0.04 -1.78 -10.27
C SER A 120 0.85 -0.55 -10.43
N LEU A 121 1.95 -0.50 -9.68
CA LEU A 121 2.95 0.55 -9.83
C LEU A 121 3.52 0.58 -11.25
N ASP A 122 3.81 -0.58 -11.81
CA ASP A 122 4.38 -0.68 -13.16
C ASP A 122 3.41 -0.19 -14.22
N ASP A 123 2.11 -0.51 -14.10
CA ASP A 123 1.08 -0.01 -15.03
C ASP A 123 1.02 1.53 -15.00
N VAL A 124 1.00 2.11 -13.79
CA VAL A 124 0.96 3.58 -13.62
C VAL A 124 2.24 4.24 -14.15
N ARG A 125 3.40 3.60 -13.98
CA ARG A 125 4.65 4.08 -14.54
C ARG A 125 4.62 4.11 -16.08
N GLU A 126 4.01 3.09 -16.69
CA GLU A 126 3.85 2.96 -18.14
C GLU A 126 2.81 3.92 -18.76
N TRP A 127 2.03 4.62 -17.94
CA TRP A 127 1.19 5.73 -18.45
C TRP A 127 2.02 6.88 -19.04
N VAL A 128 3.29 6.99 -18.63
CA VAL A 128 4.24 7.92 -19.25
C VAL A 128 4.76 7.30 -20.55
N CYS A 129 4.08 7.56 -21.66
CA CYS A 129 4.34 6.93 -22.95
C CYS A 129 5.61 7.45 -23.64
N SER A 130 6.13 8.60 -23.23
CA SER A 130 7.31 9.24 -23.80
C SER A 130 8.32 9.55 -22.70
N GLY A 131 9.62 9.34 -22.98
CA GLY A 131 10.67 9.56 -21.99
C GLY A 131 10.69 8.51 -20.87
N PHE A 132 10.16 7.33 -21.13
CA PHE A 132 10.17 6.22 -20.20
C PHE A 132 11.60 5.70 -20.01
N ALA A 133 12.04 5.56 -18.76
CA ALA A 133 13.35 5.00 -18.45
C ALA A 133 13.37 3.51 -18.77
N ASP A 134 14.29 3.10 -19.66
CA ASP A 134 14.47 1.71 -20.00
C ASP A 134 14.93 0.90 -18.77
N PRO A 135 14.17 -0.10 -18.32
CA PRO A 135 14.54 -0.95 -17.20
C PRO A 135 15.85 -1.73 -17.44
N GLN A 136 16.20 -1.99 -18.70
CA GLN A 136 17.42 -2.69 -19.07
C GLN A 136 18.67 -1.80 -19.04
N ALA A 137 18.50 -0.47 -19.08
CA ALA A 137 19.61 0.48 -18.94
C ALA A 137 20.13 0.59 -17.49
N GLY A 138 19.57 -0.20 -16.56
CA GLY A 138 19.89 -0.16 -15.15
C GLY A 138 19.21 0.98 -14.39
N TRP A 139 19.41 0.98 -13.08
CA TRP A 139 18.81 1.99 -12.20
C TRP A 139 19.62 3.28 -12.22
N ASN A 140 18.96 4.41 -12.45
CA ASN A 140 19.53 5.74 -12.50
C ASN A 140 18.56 6.78 -11.91
N ASP A 141 18.99 8.05 -11.82
CA ASP A 141 18.18 9.13 -11.24
C ASP A 141 16.85 9.35 -11.99
N HIS A 142 16.85 9.11 -13.28
CA HIS A 142 15.64 9.22 -14.10
C HIS A 142 14.64 8.10 -13.78
N SER A 143 15.12 6.86 -13.64
CA SER A 143 14.32 5.73 -13.15
C SER A 143 13.76 6.02 -11.77
N GLU A 144 14.60 6.50 -10.84
CA GLU A 144 14.18 6.87 -9.48
C GLU A 144 13.07 7.92 -9.49
N ALA A 145 13.19 8.96 -10.31
CA ALA A 145 12.19 10.01 -10.44
C ALA A 145 10.84 9.47 -10.95
N GLN A 146 10.87 8.59 -11.96
CA GLN A 146 9.66 7.95 -12.51
C GLN A 146 8.98 7.05 -11.49
N TYR A 147 9.72 6.21 -10.77
CA TYR A 147 9.17 5.36 -9.72
C TYR A 147 8.57 6.17 -8.57
N ARG A 148 9.21 7.28 -8.20
CA ARG A 148 8.71 8.20 -7.17
C ARG A 148 7.40 8.86 -7.59
N LEU A 149 7.31 9.30 -8.85
CA LEU A 149 6.08 9.87 -9.40
C LEU A 149 4.96 8.83 -9.43
N ALA A 150 5.23 7.66 -9.99
CA ALA A 150 4.25 6.56 -10.06
C ALA A 150 3.72 6.18 -8.67
N ARG A 151 4.58 6.07 -7.66
CA ARG A 151 4.18 5.77 -6.28
C ARG A 151 3.25 6.84 -5.69
N ARG A 152 3.50 8.12 -5.96
CA ARG A 152 2.61 9.22 -5.55
C ARG A 152 1.26 9.13 -6.26
N THR A 153 1.25 8.84 -7.55
CA THR A 153 0.03 8.68 -8.35
C THR A 153 -0.81 7.51 -7.86
N CYS A 154 -0.17 6.35 -7.62
CA CYS A 154 -0.83 5.19 -7.00
C CYS A 154 -1.44 5.53 -5.63
N GLY A 155 -0.68 6.23 -4.79
CA GLY A 155 -1.16 6.65 -3.46
C GLY A 155 -2.33 7.63 -3.53
N PHE A 156 -2.33 8.54 -4.49
CA PHE A 156 -3.47 9.42 -4.74
C PHE A 156 -4.71 8.63 -5.17
N ALA A 157 -4.56 7.72 -6.15
CA ALA A 157 -5.64 6.85 -6.61
C ALA A 157 -6.20 6.00 -5.46
N ALA A 158 -5.32 5.38 -4.66
CA ALA A 158 -5.74 4.57 -3.52
C ALA A 158 -6.57 5.37 -2.51
N ARG A 159 -6.12 6.57 -2.12
CA ARG A 159 -6.90 7.43 -1.21
C ARG A 159 -8.25 7.81 -1.78
N ASN A 160 -8.31 8.09 -3.08
CA ASN A 160 -9.57 8.42 -3.74
C ASN A 160 -10.54 7.24 -3.73
N PHE A 161 -10.08 6.02 -4.01
CA PHE A 161 -10.89 4.81 -3.91
C PHE A 161 -11.38 4.59 -2.48
N LEU A 162 -10.49 4.64 -1.49
CA LEU A 162 -10.83 4.44 -0.08
C LEU A 162 -11.84 5.46 0.43
N ALA A 163 -11.70 6.73 0.05
CA ALA A 163 -12.65 7.80 0.41
C ALA A 163 -14.05 7.56 -0.14
N ASN A 164 -14.18 6.75 -1.19
CA ASN A 164 -15.45 6.34 -1.78
C ASN A 164 -15.89 4.92 -1.39
N GLY A 165 -15.32 4.34 -0.33
CA GLY A 165 -15.69 3.02 0.18
C GLY A 165 -15.20 1.86 -0.70
N ILE A 166 -14.29 2.11 -1.63
CA ILE A 166 -13.71 1.11 -2.52
C ILE A 166 -12.37 0.64 -1.94
N SER A 167 -12.22 -0.66 -1.71
CA SER A 167 -10.95 -1.26 -1.32
C SER A 167 -9.90 -1.09 -2.41
N CYS A 168 -8.63 -1.10 -2.04
CA CYS A 168 -7.54 -1.00 -3.00
C CYS A 168 -6.43 -1.99 -2.67
N ILE A 169 -5.98 -2.75 -3.67
CA ILE A 169 -4.75 -3.53 -3.59
C ILE A 169 -3.72 -2.94 -4.55
N LEU A 170 -2.55 -2.62 -4.02
CA LEU A 170 -1.42 -2.10 -4.77
C LEU A 170 -0.34 -3.17 -4.87
N ASP A 171 0.47 -3.15 -5.91
CA ASP A 171 1.66 -3.99 -6.00
C ASP A 171 2.92 -3.19 -6.35
N ASP A 172 4.03 -3.48 -5.65
CA ASP A 172 5.34 -2.84 -5.85
C ASP A 172 6.49 -3.76 -5.41
N ALA A 173 7.69 -3.48 -5.92
CA ALA A 173 8.94 -4.08 -5.47
C ALA A 173 9.58 -3.20 -4.39
N VAL A 174 9.09 -3.25 -3.16
CA VAL A 174 9.59 -2.45 -2.03
C VAL A 174 10.75 -3.16 -1.34
N PHE A 175 11.87 -2.46 -1.15
CA PHE A 175 13.07 -3.02 -0.55
C PHE A 175 13.15 -2.74 0.97
N PRO A 176 13.53 -3.74 1.78
CA PRO A 176 13.63 -3.60 3.24
C PRO A 176 14.77 -2.67 3.68
N ASP A 177 15.83 -2.57 2.89
CA ASP A 177 17.00 -1.70 3.14
C ASP A 177 16.71 -0.21 2.90
N ARG A 178 15.51 0.15 2.44
CA ARG A 178 15.07 1.53 2.26
C ARG A 178 13.72 1.82 2.94
N PRO A 179 13.62 1.67 4.26
CA PRO A 179 12.32 1.67 4.95
C PRO A 179 11.57 3.00 4.83
N VAL A 180 12.27 4.13 4.81
CA VAL A 180 11.64 5.46 4.74
C VAL A 180 11.06 5.77 3.37
N VAL A 181 11.79 5.45 2.30
CA VAL A 181 11.36 5.69 0.91
C VAL A 181 10.41 4.60 0.45
N GLY A 182 10.67 3.35 0.85
CA GLY A 182 9.88 2.18 0.52
C GLY A 182 8.54 2.13 1.26
N LEU A 183 8.44 1.27 2.28
CA LEU A 183 7.20 1.03 3.03
C LEU A 183 6.70 2.29 3.75
N GLY A 184 7.60 3.08 4.36
CA GLY A 184 7.24 4.35 4.98
C GLY A 184 6.71 5.37 3.98
N GLY A 185 7.21 5.36 2.75
CA GLY A 185 6.68 6.15 1.64
C GLY A 185 5.25 5.74 1.29
N TRP A 186 4.99 4.45 1.16
CA TRP A 186 3.66 3.93 0.90
C TRP A 186 2.67 4.28 2.02
N LYS A 187 3.04 4.10 3.30
CA LYS A 187 2.20 4.50 4.44
C LYS A 187 1.86 6.00 4.42
N ARG A 188 2.81 6.87 4.04
CA ARG A 188 2.53 8.32 3.90
C ARG A 188 1.60 8.63 2.74
N HIS A 189 1.70 7.89 1.63
CA HIS A 189 0.88 8.16 0.44
C HIS A 189 -0.53 7.57 0.53
N VAL A 190 -0.72 6.42 1.18
CA VAL A 190 -2.01 5.73 1.29
C VAL A 190 -2.70 6.01 2.61
N GLY A 191 -1.95 5.89 3.72
CA GLY A 191 -2.45 6.08 5.07
C GLY A 191 -1.95 5.00 6.04
N PRO A 192 -2.14 5.20 7.35
CA PRO A 192 -1.65 4.28 8.39
C PRO A 192 -2.33 2.91 8.37
N GLY A 193 -3.53 2.80 7.80
CA GLY A 193 -4.27 1.54 7.65
C GLY A 193 -3.81 0.65 6.49
N LEU A 194 -2.70 0.98 5.82
CA LEU A 194 -2.14 0.15 4.76
C LEU A 194 -1.63 -1.18 5.32
N LEU A 195 -2.09 -2.29 4.75
CA LEU A 195 -1.72 -3.66 5.13
C LEU A 195 -0.67 -4.20 4.14
N PRO A 196 0.62 -4.21 4.51
CA PRO A 196 1.66 -4.79 3.66
C PRO A 196 1.72 -6.31 3.83
N VAL A 197 1.85 -7.02 2.70
CA VAL A 197 2.11 -8.46 2.64
C VAL A 197 3.22 -8.71 1.62
N VAL A 198 4.19 -9.54 1.98
CA VAL A 198 5.31 -9.87 1.10
C VAL A 198 5.05 -11.20 0.39
N LEU A 199 5.21 -11.22 -0.91
CA LEU A 199 5.15 -12.40 -1.76
C LEU A 199 6.58 -12.76 -2.18
N LEU A 200 7.14 -13.82 -1.61
CA LEU A 200 8.56 -14.15 -1.77
C LEU A 200 8.75 -15.65 -2.03
N PRO A 201 8.47 -16.13 -3.25
CA PRO A 201 8.79 -17.49 -3.66
C PRO A 201 10.29 -17.70 -3.81
N GLY A 202 10.72 -18.95 -3.86
CA GLY A 202 12.12 -19.29 -4.10
C GLY A 202 12.67 -18.68 -5.40
N LEU A 203 13.98 -18.44 -5.42
CA LEU A 203 14.65 -17.76 -6.55
C LEU A 203 14.42 -18.49 -7.87
N GLU A 204 14.50 -19.82 -7.87
CA GLU A 204 14.31 -20.64 -9.10
C GLU A 204 12.94 -20.40 -9.74
N ILE A 205 11.89 -20.34 -8.92
CA ILE A 205 10.52 -20.07 -9.38
C ILE A 205 10.39 -18.64 -9.91
N VAL A 206 11.07 -17.69 -9.29
CA VAL A 206 11.08 -16.29 -9.74
C VAL A 206 11.78 -16.18 -11.12
N LEU A 207 12.89 -16.85 -11.31
CA LEU A 207 13.63 -16.88 -12.57
C LEU A 207 12.80 -17.54 -13.69
N GLU A 208 12.19 -18.70 -13.42
CA GLU A 208 11.28 -19.37 -14.36
C GLU A 208 10.14 -18.45 -14.81
N ARG A 209 9.45 -17.82 -13.84
CA ARG A 209 8.35 -16.91 -14.14
C ARG A 209 8.82 -15.63 -14.84
N ASN A 210 10.05 -15.15 -14.57
CA ASN A 210 10.63 -14.03 -15.28
C ASN A 210 10.97 -14.39 -16.74
N ALA A 211 11.45 -15.59 -16.99
CA ALA A 211 11.75 -16.07 -18.35
C ALA A 211 10.51 -16.10 -19.26
N ALA A 212 9.31 -16.34 -18.68
CA ALA A 212 8.04 -16.31 -19.40
C ALA A 212 7.53 -14.88 -19.68
N ARG A 213 8.18 -13.83 -19.15
CA ARG A 213 7.80 -12.43 -19.39
C ARG A 213 8.39 -11.91 -20.69
N SER A 214 7.81 -10.85 -21.24
CA SER A 214 8.26 -10.21 -22.47
C SER A 214 8.37 -8.69 -22.30
N GLY A 215 9.01 -8.04 -23.26
CA GLY A 215 9.14 -6.60 -23.33
C GLY A 215 9.94 -6.00 -22.15
N ASN A 216 9.62 -4.78 -21.82
CA ASN A 216 10.27 -3.97 -20.75
C ASN A 216 10.08 -4.51 -19.32
N ARG A 217 9.23 -5.51 -19.12
CA ARG A 217 9.00 -6.15 -17.82
C ARG A 217 9.86 -7.39 -17.57
N ARG A 218 10.58 -7.87 -18.58
CA ARG A 218 11.56 -8.94 -18.45
C ARG A 218 12.89 -8.33 -18.03
N LEU A 219 13.43 -8.80 -16.91
CA LEU A 219 14.76 -8.41 -16.42
C LEU A 219 15.77 -9.52 -16.77
N SER A 220 17.07 -9.21 -16.69
CA SER A 220 18.11 -10.24 -16.74
C SER A 220 18.05 -11.13 -15.49
N ASP A 221 18.54 -12.36 -15.60
CA ASP A 221 18.52 -13.31 -14.49
C ASP A 221 19.38 -12.82 -13.31
N GLU A 222 20.51 -12.14 -13.60
CA GLU A 222 21.37 -11.53 -12.58
C GLU A 222 20.63 -10.41 -11.83
N GLU A 223 19.87 -9.58 -12.54
CA GLU A 223 19.11 -8.51 -11.92
C GLU A 223 17.97 -9.07 -11.07
N VAL A 224 17.28 -10.11 -11.55
CA VAL A 224 16.25 -10.84 -10.80
C VAL A 224 16.82 -11.44 -9.51
N ALA A 225 17.97 -12.13 -9.62
CA ALA A 225 18.64 -12.72 -8.47
C ALA A 225 19.08 -11.66 -7.45
N ARG A 226 19.61 -10.53 -7.92
CA ARG A 226 20.00 -9.41 -7.09
C ARG A 226 18.80 -8.80 -6.34
N ILE A 227 17.67 -8.59 -7.03
CA ILE A 227 16.44 -8.08 -6.44
C ILE A 227 15.91 -9.08 -5.42
N HIS A 228 15.84 -10.36 -5.76
CA HIS A 228 15.35 -11.41 -4.87
C HIS A 228 16.19 -11.50 -3.59
N GLY A 229 17.51 -11.49 -3.71
CA GLY A 229 18.42 -11.50 -2.55
C GLY A 229 18.22 -10.32 -1.61
N ARG A 230 17.98 -9.11 -2.14
CA ARG A 230 17.62 -7.95 -1.31
C ARG A 230 16.27 -8.10 -0.62
N MET A 231 15.30 -8.74 -1.29
CA MET A 231 13.97 -8.99 -0.70
C MET A 231 14.00 -9.99 0.46
N ALA A 232 15.02 -10.87 0.54
CA ALA A 232 15.20 -11.79 1.67
C ALA A 232 15.34 -11.06 3.01
N GLY A 233 15.75 -9.79 3.02
CA GLY A 233 15.75 -8.95 4.22
C GLY A 233 14.37 -8.73 4.86
N TRP A 234 13.28 -9.07 4.18
CA TRP A 234 11.95 -9.04 4.77
C TRP A 234 11.70 -10.15 5.80
N TYR A 235 12.44 -11.27 5.77
CA TYR A 235 12.24 -12.38 6.72
C TYR A 235 12.34 -11.98 8.18
N GLY A 236 13.12 -10.95 8.51
CA GLY A 236 13.25 -10.44 9.88
C GLY A 236 12.35 -9.24 10.22
N SER A 237 11.47 -8.83 9.32
CA SER A 237 10.73 -7.57 9.44
C SER A 237 9.47 -7.61 10.29
N GLY A 238 8.96 -8.80 10.62
CA GLY A 238 7.66 -9.00 11.25
C GLY A 238 6.47 -8.87 10.27
N LEU A 239 6.69 -8.51 9.01
CA LEU A 239 5.63 -8.51 7.99
C LEU A 239 5.19 -9.93 7.65
N PRO A 240 3.91 -10.14 7.31
CA PRO A 240 3.45 -11.41 6.75
C PRO A 240 4.16 -11.70 5.43
N ILE A 241 4.73 -12.91 5.31
CA ILE A 241 5.40 -13.37 4.10
C ILE A 241 4.69 -14.62 3.58
N ILE A 242 4.39 -14.63 2.29
CA ILE A 242 3.84 -15.78 1.57
C ILE A 242 4.93 -16.32 0.65
N ASP A 243 5.43 -17.51 0.94
CA ASP A 243 6.17 -18.30 -0.04
C ASP A 243 5.15 -19.04 -0.92
N ASN A 244 5.01 -18.58 -2.14
CA ASN A 244 4.09 -19.17 -3.11
C ASN A 244 4.82 -20.02 -4.19
N SER A 245 5.96 -20.60 -3.84
CA SER A 245 6.72 -21.47 -4.72
C SER A 245 5.90 -22.67 -5.21
N ALA A 246 5.17 -23.28 -4.27
CA ALA A 246 4.35 -24.47 -4.54
C ALA A 246 2.85 -24.15 -4.74
N TYR A 247 2.46 -22.88 -4.74
CA TYR A 247 1.06 -22.50 -4.84
C TYR A 247 0.71 -21.97 -6.23
N ASP A 248 -0.45 -22.37 -6.72
CA ASP A 248 -1.09 -21.69 -7.83
C ASP A 248 -1.62 -20.31 -7.42
N VAL A 249 -2.13 -19.57 -8.39
CA VAL A 249 -2.65 -18.21 -8.18
C VAL A 249 -3.86 -18.21 -7.24
N GLU A 250 -4.71 -19.23 -7.37
CA GLU A 250 -5.93 -19.42 -6.57
C GLU A 250 -5.62 -19.62 -5.09
N THR A 251 -4.72 -20.56 -4.82
CA THR A 251 -4.27 -20.87 -3.46
C THR A 251 -3.55 -19.67 -2.85
N THR A 252 -2.69 -18.99 -3.63
CA THR A 252 -2.00 -17.79 -3.16
C THR A 252 -2.98 -16.67 -2.80
N ALA A 253 -4.01 -16.44 -3.62
CA ALA A 253 -5.02 -15.42 -3.34
C ALA A 253 -5.85 -15.74 -2.09
N ARG A 254 -6.15 -17.02 -1.83
CA ARG A 254 -6.84 -17.47 -0.62
C ARG A 254 -5.96 -17.29 0.62
N VAL A 255 -4.68 -17.70 0.56
CA VAL A 255 -3.72 -17.48 1.64
C VAL A 255 -3.55 -15.99 1.95
N LEU A 256 -3.53 -15.15 0.92
CA LEU A 256 -3.52 -13.69 1.08
C LEU A 256 -4.75 -13.20 1.85
N ASP A 257 -5.94 -13.65 1.47
CA ASP A 257 -7.19 -13.26 2.15
C ASP A 257 -7.20 -13.67 3.63
N ASP A 258 -6.75 -14.89 3.94
CA ASP A 258 -6.62 -15.40 5.31
C ASP A 258 -5.62 -14.60 6.16
N ILE A 259 -4.50 -14.19 5.57
CA ILE A 259 -3.49 -13.34 6.24
C ILE A 259 -4.08 -11.95 6.53
N LEU A 260 -4.76 -11.36 5.55
CA LEU A 260 -5.38 -10.06 5.71
C LEU A 260 -6.48 -10.10 6.77
N ALA A 261 -7.29 -11.14 6.80
CA ALA A 261 -8.33 -11.34 7.83
C ALA A 261 -7.72 -11.38 9.24
N ARG A 262 -6.60 -12.09 9.42
CA ARG A 262 -5.86 -12.12 10.69
C ARG A 262 -5.27 -10.76 11.06
N SER A 263 -4.70 -10.04 10.08
CA SER A 263 -4.13 -8.70 10.30
C SER A 263 -5.18 -7.66 10.70
N ILE A 264 -6.43 -7.83 10.25
CA ILE A 264 -7.56 -6.99 10.68
C ILE A 264 -7.97 -7.32 12.11
N ALA A 265 -8.07 -8.62 12.44
CA ALA A 265 -8.49 -9.08 13.77
C ALA A 265 -7.45 -8.79 14.85
N SER A 266 -6.18 -8.77 14.49
CA SER A 266 -5.04 -8.54 15.38
C SER A 266 -4.01 -7.69 14.65
N PRO A 267 -4.18 -6.35 14.63
CA PRO A 267 -3.27 -5.47 13.91
C PRO A 267 -1.85 -5.61 14.45
N PRO A 268 -0.88 -5.97 13.61
CA PRO A 268 0.50 -6.06 14.04
C PRO A 268 1.09 -4.68 14.33
N ALA A 269 1.92 -4.61 15.36
CA ALA A 269 2.65 -3.38 15.72
C ALA A 269 3.92 -3.25 14.87
N TRP A 270 3.84 -2.71 13.66
CA TRP A 270 4.99 -2.33 12.84
C TRP A 270 5.03 -0.86 12.47
#